data_a82203adbbacd9f28fab873569b2cc8f
#
_entry.id   a82203adbbacd9f28fab873569b2cc8f
#
_cell.length_a   1.000
_cell.length_b   1.000
_cell.length_c   1.000
_cell.angle_alpha   90.00
_cell.angle_beta   90.00
_cell.angle_gamma   90.00
#
_symmetry.space_group_name_H-M   'P 1'
#
loop_
_entity.id
_entity.type
_entity.pdbx_description
1 polymer ?
#
loop_
_entity_poly.entity_id
_entity_poly.type
_entity_poly.pdbx_seq_one_letter_code
_entity_poly.pdbx_strand_id
1 'polypeptide(L)'
;MKSLIVYCSSHGTTEKAVRFLSERLEGEVLAVDLKREKEKFDLSSFDTFIIGGSIHVGNIQRKIKQFIRNNFDTLLEKDVGLFLCCMRDGETAIEQFNNAFPQELRKNSAAMGLFGGEFLLSEMNFLEKQIVKKVSGATIDQSNLDYEAIKEFASKLNSIKSLV
;
A
#
# COMPACT_ATOMS: atom_id res chain seq x y z
N MET A 1 11.96 -16.59 0.38
CA MET A 1 10.87 -15.79 -0.25
C MET A 1 11.50 -14.61 -0.94
N LYS A 2 11.12 -14.40 -2.17
CA LYS A 2 11.49 -13.18 -2.89
C LYS A 2 10.25 -12.35 -3.11
N SER A 3 10.17 -11.24 -2.39
CA SER A 3 9.00 -10.37 -2.36
C SER A 3 9.23 -9.09 -3.13
N LEU A 4 8.23 -8.67 -3.91
CA LEU A 4 8.21 -7.37 -4.56
C LEU A 4 7.13 -6.51 -3.90
N ILE A 5 7.52 -5.39 -3.30
CA ILE A 5 6.60 -4.36 -2.81
C ILE A 5 6.45 -3.29 -3.88
N VAL A 6 5.25 -3.13 -4.40
CA VAL A 6 4.91 -2.11 -5.39
C VAL A 6 4.03 -1.06 -4.76
N TYR A 7 4.47 0.17 -4.74
CA TYR A 7 3.75 1.26 -4.09
C TYR A 7 3.86 2.60 -4.84
N CYS A 8 3.07 3.56 -4.42
CA CYS A 8 3.22 4.97 -4.79
C CYS A 8 3.23 5.82 -3.53
N SER A 9 4.19 6.73 -3.43
CA SER A 9 4.24 7.71 -2.35
C SER A 9 4.31 9.13 -2.90
N SER A 10 3.49 10.03 -2.35
CA SER A 10 3.49 11.45 -2.73
C SER A 10 4.18 12.32 -1.68
N HIS A 11 4.00 12.02 -0.39
CA HIS A 11 4.48 12.81 0.74
C HIS A 11 5.26 11.97 1.76
N GLY A 12 5.73 10.79 1.38
CA GLY A 12 6.60 9.95 2.22
C GLY A 12 5.89 9.02 3.20
N THR A 13 4.58 9.15 3.43
CA THR A 13 3.85 8.29 4.38
C THR A 13 3.85 6.84 3.97
N THR A 14 3.50 6.55 2.72
CA THR A 14 3.52 5.18 2.20
C THR A 14 4.94 4.62 2.16
N GLU A 15 5.93 5.43 1.79
CA GLU A 15 7.34 5.04 1.82
C GLU A 15 7.79 4.66 3.24
N LYS A 16 7.38 5.41 4.25
CA LYS A 16 7.65 5.12 5.67
C LYS A 16 7.03 3.79 6.10
N ALA A 17 5.77 3.56 5.73
CA ALA A 17 5.09 2.28 5.98
C ALA A 17 5.79 1.11 5.29
N VAL A 18 6.18 1.27 4.03
CA VAL A 18 6.91 0.27 3.25
C VAL A 18 8.28 -0.06 3.84
N ARG A 19 9.02 0.95 4.28
CA ARG A 19 10.31 0.74 4.97
C ARG A 19 10.14 -0.10 6.22
N PHE A 20 9.18 0.26 7.07
CA PHE A 20 8.88 -0.48 8.29
C PHE A 20 8.41 -1.91 8.01
N LEU A 21 7.61 -2.11 6.95
CA LEU A 21 7.17 -3.43 6.49
C LEU A 21 8.34 -4.27 5.98
N SER A 22 9.21 -3.68 5.14
CA SER A 22 10.35 -4.39 4.54
C SER A 22 11.29 -4.99 5.57
N GLU A 23 11.49 -4.30 6.70
CA GLU A 23 12.34 -4.79 7.81
C GLU A 23 11.76 -6.00 8.55
N ARG A 24 10.47 -6.32 8.34
CA ARG A 24 9.73 -7.38 9.03
C ARG A 24 9.37 -8.56 8.15
N LEU A 25 9.57 -8.44 6.87
CA LEU A 25 9.39 -9.53 5.91
C LEU A 25 10.65 -10.42 5.88
N GLU A 26 10.43 -11.72 5.83
CA GLU A 26 11.50 -12.69 5.70
C GLU A 26 11.93 -12.88 4.25
N GLY A 27 13.23 -13.10 4.05
CA GLY A 27 13.83 -13.33 2.74
C GLY A 27 14.27 -12.07 2.01
N GLU A 28 14.31 -12.13 0.70
CA GLU A 28 14.72 -10.99 -0.15
C GLU A 28 13.52 -10.10 -0.44
N VAL A 29 13.66 -8.81 -0.20
CA VAL A 29 12.59 -7.82 -0.42
C VAL A 29 13.09 -6.71 -1.34
N LEU A 30 12.40 -6.51 -2.44
CA LEU A 30 12.58 -5.35 -3.32
C LEU A 30 11.35 -4.43 -3.18
N ALA A 31 11.57 -3.17 -2.87
CA ALA A 31 10.50 -2.16 -2.80
C ALA A 31 10.65 -1.15 -3.94
N VAL A 32 9.56 -0.92 -4.66
CA VAL A 32 9.54 -0.09 -5.88
C VAL A 32 8.44 0.96 -5.79
N ASP A 33 8.83 2.23 -5.83
CA ASP A 33 7.91 3.35 -5.97
C ASP A 33 7.60 3.60 -7.45
N LEU A 34 6.41 3.23 -7.90
CA LEU A 34 5.98 3.42 -9.30
C LEU A 34 5.97 4.88 -9.76
N LYS A 35 6.04 5.83 -8.84
CA LYS A 35 6.14 7.25 -9.20
C LYS A 35 7.53 7.61 -9.72
N ARG A 36 8.57 6.95 -9.17
CA ARG A 36 9.99 7.20 -9.45
C ARG A 36 10.57 6.20 -10.44
N GLU A 37 10.11 4.94 -10.37
CA GLU A 37 10.66 3.86 -11.17
C GLU A 37 10.12 3.88 -12.60
N LYS A 38 11.02 3.78 -13.56
CA LYS A 38 10.71 3.73 -15.01
C LYS A 38 11.11 2.41 -15.64
N GLU A 39 11.91 1.59 -14.95
CA GLU A 39 12.39 0.34 -15.47
C GLU A 39 11.33 -0.77 -15.38
N LYS A 40 11.34 -1.67 -16.34
CA LYS A 40 10.55 -2.90 -16.28
C LYS A 40 11.36 -3.95 -15.52
N PHE A 41 10.76 -4.57 -14.54
CA PHE A 41 11.36 -5.70 -13.82
C PHE A 41 10.64 -6.98 -14.19
N ASP A 42 11.39 -8.08 -14.15
CA ASP A 42 10.86 -9.41 -14.42
C ASP A 42 10.04 -9.89 -13.21
N LEU A 43 8.72 -9.89 -13.36
CA LEU A 43 7.79 -10.32 -12.32
C LEU A 43 7.89 -11.84 -12.03
N SER A 44 8.35 -12.62 -12.98
CA SER A 44 8.47 -14.08 -12.81
C SER A 44 9.46 -14.48 -11.72
N SER A 45 10.41 -13.61 -11.42
CA SER A 45 11.45 -13.84 -10.40
C SER A 45 10.95 -13.70 -8.95
N PHE A 46 9.71 -13.24 -8.73
CA PHE A 46 9.15 -13.01 -7.41
C PHE A 46 8.09 -14.06 -7.04
N ASP A 47 8.09 -14.46 -5.77
CA ASP A 47 7.12 -15.40 -5.20
C ASP A 47 5.89 -14.68 -4.68
N THR A 48 6.10 -13.52 -4.07
CA THR A 48 5.08 -12.72 -3.36
C THR A 48 5.06 -11.29 -3.87
N PHE A 49 3.86 -10.77 -4.10
CA PHE A 49 3.62 -9.38 -4.46
C PHE A 49 2.89 -8.66 -3.34
N ILE A 50 3.41 -7.51 -2.93
CA ILE A 50 2.78 -6.66 -1.94
C ILE A 50 2.47 -5.33 -2.62
N ILE A 51 1.18 -5.00 -2.70
CA ILE A 51 0.72 -3.86 -3.50
C ILE A 51 -0.04 -2.90 -2.61
N GLY A 52 0.34 -1.64 -2.64
CA GLY A 52 -0.34 -0.64 -1.85
C GLY A 52 -0.06 0.79 -2.25
N GLY A 53 -0.75 1.68 -1.59
CA GLY A 53 -0.63 3.10 -1.81
C GLY A 53 -1.41 3.90 -0.78
N SER A 54 -1.60 5.16 -1.06
CA SER A 54 -2.38 6.07 -0.23
C SER A 54 -3.60 6.61 -0.95
N ILE A 55 -4.57 7.06 -0.17
CA ILE A 55 -5.78 7.69 -0.70
C ILE A 55 -5.54 9.18 -0.91
N HIS A 56 -5.82 9.65 -2.11
CA HIS A 56 -5.89 11.06 -2.48
C HIS A 56 -7.27 11.37 -3.04
N VAL A 57 -7.98 12.26 -2.37
CA VAL A 57 -9.36 12.65 -2.77
C VAL A 57 -10.25 11.42 -3.01
N GLY A 58 -10.23 10.47 -2.05
CA GLY A 58 -11.04 9.26 -2.07
C GLY A 58 -10.55 8.13 -2.97
N ASN A 59 -9.45 8.27 -3.68
CA ASN A 59 -8.93 7.28 -4.62
C ASN A 59 -7.47 6.91 -4.35
N ILE A 60 -7.13 5.65 -4.60
CA ILE A 60 -5.73 5.22 -4.68
C ILE A 60 -5.07 5.74 -5.96
N GLN A 61 -3.76 5.89 -5.96
CA GLN A 61 -3.01 6.40 -7.10
C GLN A 61 -3.27 5.59 -8.38
N ARG A 62 -3.43 6.31 -9.49
CA ARG A 62 -3.72 5.72 -10.80
C ARG A 62 -2.67 4.69 -11.25
N LYS A 63 -1.39 4.92 -10.93
CA LYS A 63 -0.31 3.99 -11.27
C LYS A 63 -0.46 2.62 -10.60
N ILE A 64 -0.97 2.57 -9.38
CA ILE A 64 -1.29 1.32 -8.68
C ILE A 64 -2.41 0.58 -9.42
N LYS A 65 -3.50 1.26 -9.75
CA LYS A 65 -4.59 0.65 -10.53
C LYS A 65 -4.11 0.13 -11.89
N GLN A 66 -3.23 0.87 -12.55
CA GLN A 66 -2.67 0.48 -13.84
C GLN A 66 -1.74 -0.74 -13.71
N PHE A 67 -0.88 -0.78 -12.68
CA PHE A 67 -0.03 -1.93 -12.41
C PHE A 67 -0.85 -3.21 -12.19
N ILE A 68 -1.88 -3.13 -11.35
CA ILE A 68 -2.78 -4.27 -11.09
C ILE A 68 -3.45 -4.73 -12.39
N ARG A 69 -4.00 -3.81 -13.18
CA ARG A 69 -4.67 -4.14 -14.44
C ARG A 69 -3.74 -4.83 -15.44
N ASN A 70 -2.52 -4.33 -15.58
CA ASN A 70 -1.56 -4.84 -16.55
C ASN A 70 -0.99 -6.21 -16.16
N ASN A 71 -1.07 -6.60 -14.90
CA ASN A 71 -0.48 -7.82 -14.36
C ASN A 71 -1.50 -8.71 -13.66
N PHE A 72 -2.79 -8.54 -13.91
CA PHE A 72 -3.87 -9.12 -13.13
C PHE A 72 -3.79 -10.65 -13.07
N ASP A 73 -3.62 -11.31 -14.21
CA ASP A 73 -3.54 -12.78 -14.28
C ASP A 73 -2.33 -13.32 -13.50
N THR A 74 -1.17 -12.68 -13.66
CA THR A 74 0.03 -13.04 -12.90
C THR A 74 -0.18 -12.89 -11.39
N LEU A 75 -0.86 -11.82 -10.97
CA LEU A 75 -1.13 -11.58 -9.55
C LEU A 75 -2.09 -12.61 -8.95
N LEU A 76 -3.02 -13.15 -9.72
CA LEU A 76 -3.93 -14.21 -9.26
C LEU A 76 -3.23 -15.56 -9.06
N GLU A 77 -2.08 -15.77 -9.68
CA GLU A 77 -1.28 -17.02 -9.58
C GLU A 77 -0.22 -16.95 -8.46
N LYS A 78 -0.04 -15.82 -7.82
CA LYS A 78 1.00 -15.57 -6.81
C LYS A 78 0.41 -15.25 -5.44
N ASP A 79 1.25 -15.35 -4.42
CA ASP A 79 0.88 -14.83 -3.10
C ASP A 79 0.84 -13.31 -3.13
N VAL A 80 -0.30 -12.74 -2.74
CA VAL A 80 -0.51 -11.29 -2.79
C VAL A 80 -0.89 -10.74 -1.42
N GLY A 81 -0.22 -9.67 -1.02
CA GLY A 81 -0.62 -8.81 0.08
C GLY A 81 -1.11 -7.46 -0.45
N LEU A 82 -2.22 -6.96 0.09
CA LEU A 82 -2.79 -5.66 -0.29
C LEU A 82 -2.85 -4.74 0.91
N PHE A 83 -2.33 -3.53 0.79
CA PHE A 83 -2.42 -2.54 1.86
C PHE A 83 -2.84 -1.16 1.38
N LEU A 84 -3.40 -0.38 2.29
CA LEU A 84 -3.81 0.99 2.03
C LEU A 84 -3.40 1.89 3.18
N CYS A 85 -2.79 3.02 2.86
CA CYS A 85 -2.58 4.12 3.79
C CYS A 85 -3.71 5.14 3.59
N CYS A 86 -4.52 5.34 4.61
CA CYS A 86 -5.60 6.33 4.60
C CYS A 86 -5.85 6.87 6.01
N MET A 87 -6.32 8.12 6.09
CA MET A 87 -6.62 8.78 7.37
C MET A 87 -8.00 8.44 7.91
N ARG A 88 -8.85 7.82 7.10
CA ARG A 88 -10.18 7.38 7.52
C ARG A 88 -10.08 6.05 8.26
N ASP A 89 -11.05 5.80 9.11
CA ASP A 89 -11.20 4.58 9.88
C ASP A 89 -12.59 3.94 9.64
N GLY A 90 -12.84 2.82 10.30
CA GLY A 90 -14.11 2.13 10.25
C GLY A 90 -14.60 1.80 8.84
N GLU A 91 -15.89 1.96 8.61
CA GLU A 91 -16.54 1.62 7.33
C GLU A 91 -15.99 2.41 6.14
N THR A 92 -15.64 3.67 6.34
CA THR A 92 -15.07 4.53 5.28
C THR A 92 -13.72 4.01 4.81
N ALA A 93 -12.86 3.57 5.71
CA ALA A 93 -11.57 2.98 5.35
C ALA A 93 -11.74 1.66 4.59
N ILE A 94 -12.70 0.82 5.02
CA ILE A 94 -13.04 -0.43 4.34
C ILE A 94 -13.58 -0.18 2.94
N GLU A 95 -14.47 0.80 2.79
CA GLU A 95 -14.99 1.19 1.49
C GLU A 95 -13.89 1.69 0.55
N GLN A 96 -12.99 2.53 1.04
CA GLN A 96 -11.83 3.00 0.28
C GLN A 96 -10.92 1.85 -0.15
N PHE A 97 -10.69 0.87 0.73
CA PHE A 97 -9.93 -0.33 0.41
C PHE A 97 -10.61 -1.16 -0.69
N ASN A 98 -11.92 -1.37 -0.57
CA ASN A 98 -12.71 -2.11 -1.56
C ASN A 98 -12.73 -1.44 -2.93
N ASN A 99 -12.73 -0.11 -2.96
CA ASN A 99 -12.67 0.67 -4.20
C ASN A 99 -11.26 0.72 -4.81
N ALA A 100 -10.23 0.58 -3.98
CA ALA A 100 -8.84 0.60 -4.42
C ALA A 100 -8.44 -0.69 -5.16
N PHE A 101 -8.94 -1.84 -4.70
CA PHE A 101 -8.52 -3.15 -5.18
C PHE A 101 -9.68 -3.99 -5.74
N PRO A 102 -9.49 -4.68 -6.90
CA PRO A 102 -10.51 -5.56 -7.46
C PRO A 102 -10.94 -6.65 -6.49
N GLN A 103 -12.24 -6.97 -6.48
CA GLN A 103 -12.81 -7.96 -5.57
C GLN A 103 -12.13 -9.33 -5.67
N GLU A 104 -11.85 -9.79 -6.88
CA GLU A 104 -11.21 -11.09 -7.12
C GLU A 104 -9.80 -11.13 -6.54
N LEU A 105 -9.01 -10.06 -6.72
CA LEU A 105 -7.68 -9.95 -6.14
C LEU A 105 -7.74 -9.92 -4.61
N ARG A 106 -8.72 -9.20 -4.03
CA ARG A 106 -8.93 -9.16 -2.56
C ARG A 106 -9.26 -10.54 -1.99
N LYS A 107 -10.13 -11.30 -2.66
CA LYS A 107 -10.51 -12.66 -2.24
C LYS A 107 -9.33 -13.63 -2.29
N ASN A 108 -8.41 -13.43 -3.23
CA ASN A 108 -7.24 -14.28 -3.43
C ASN A 108 -6.00 -13.82 -2.64
N SER A 109 -6.08 -12.69 -1.96
CA SER A 109 -4.94 -12.16 -1.22
C SER A 109 -4.70 -12.90 0.09
N ALA A 110 -3.42 -13.13 0.39
CA ALA A 110 -2.96 -13.78 1.61
C ALA A 110 -2.99 -12.85 2.83
N ALA A 111 -2.85 -11.56 2.61
CA ALA A 111 -2.95 -10.53 3.64
C ALA A 111 -3.59 -9.25 3.10
N MET A 112 -4.40 -8.61 3.94
CA MET A 112 -4.95 -7.28 3.70
C MET A 112 -4.70 -6.41 4.92
N GLY A 113 -4.29 -5.14 4.70
CA GLY A 113 -3.96 -4.22 5.77
C GLY A 113 -4.40 -2.79 5.51
N LEU A 114 -4.93 -2.17 6.55
CA LEU A 114 -5.15 -0.73 6.65
C LEU A 114 -4.08 -0.16 7.59
N PHE A 115 -3.16 0.62 7.05
CA PHE A 115 -1.97 1.05 7.78
C PHE A 115 -2.10 2.43 8.43
N GLY A 116 -3.30 3.02 8.38
CA GLY A 116 -3.49 4.39 8.81
C GLY A 116 -2.85 5.39 7.84
N GLY A 117 -2.59 6.60 8.29
CA GLY A 117 -2.02 7.61 7.41
C GLY A 117 -1.52 8.83 8.17
N GLU A 118 -0.94 9.76 7.43
CA GLU A 118 -0.41 11.02 7.95
C GLU A 118 -0.86 12.17 7.05
N PHE A 119 -1.20 13.28 7.68
CA PHE A 119 -1.31 14.57 7.00
C PHE A 119 -0.08 15.41 7.35
N LEU A 120 0.91 15.37 6.47
CA LEU A 120 2.14 16.12 6.62
C LEU A 120 1.98 17.47 5.88
N LEU A 121 1.21 18.38 6.45
CA LEU A 121 0.89 19.67 5.84
C LEU A 121 2.14 20.52 5.56
N SER A 122 3.18 20.36 6.37
CA SER A 122 4.47 21.02 6.17
C SER A 122 5.18 20.62 4.88
N GLU A 123 4.92 19.40 4.38
CA GLU A 123 5.50 18.85 3.15
C GLU A 123 4.60 19.02 1.91
N MET A 124 3.37 19.50 2.10
CA MET A 124 2.41 19.73 1.02
C MET A 124 2.58 21.11 0.42
N ASN A 125 2.28 21.25 -0.89
CA ASN A 125 2.17 22.57 -1.50
C ASN A 125 0.87 23.27 -1.07
N PHE A 126 0.73 24.57 -1.41
CA PHE A 126 -0.42 25.37 -0.98
C PHE A 126 -1.76 24.78 -1.45
N LEU A 127 -1.84 24.30 -2.69
CA LEU A 127 -3.06 23.74 -3.26
C LEU A 127 -3.48 22.45 -2.58
N GLU A 128 -2.52 21.55 -2.34
CA GLU A 128 -2.75 20.30 -1.61
C GLU A 128 -3.20 20.56 -0.17
N LYS A 129 -2.58 21.52 0.53
CA LYS A 129 -3.00 21.95 1.87
C LYS A 129 -4.46 22.42 1.89
N GLN A 130 -4.90 23.18 0.91
CA GLN A 130 -6.28 23.64 0.83
C GLN A 130 -7.26 22.49 0.59
N ILE A 131 -6.92 21.54 -0.26
CA ILE A 131 -7.74 20.34 -0.52
C ILE A 131 -7.87 19.50 0.76
N VAL A 132 -6.78 19.22 1.45
CA VAL A 132 -6.76 18.45 2.70
C VAL A 132 -7.57 19.16 3.78
N LYS A 133 -7.41 20.47 3.96
CA LYS A 133 -8.21 21.28 4.88
C LYS A 133 -9.71 21.19 4.60
N LYS A 134 -10.10 21.30 3.33
CA LYS A 134 -11.49 21.25 2.91
C LYS A 134 -12.13 19.89 3.13
N VAL A 135 -11.39 18.81 2.91
CA VAL A 135 -11.87 17.42 3.00
C VAL A 135 -11.84 16.90 4.43
N SER A 136 -10.79 17.20 5.19
CA SER A 136 -10.55 16.62 6.52
C SER A 136 -10.66 17.62 7.68
N GLY A 137 -10.58 18.92 7.41
CA GLY A 137 -10.50 19.97 8.43
C GLY A 137 -9.13 20.06 9.14
N ALA A 138 -8.12 19.30 8.71
CA ALA A 138 -6.79 19.32 9.32
C ALA A 138 -6.07 20.65 9.07
N THR A 139 -5.52 21.24 10.13
CA THR A 139 -4.77 22.49 10.11
C THR A 139 -3.31 22.34 10.53
N ILE A 140 -2.94 21.18 11.05
CA ILE A 140 -1.61 20.80 11.53
C ILE A 140 -1.26 19.40 11.02
N ASP A 141 0.01 19.03 11.07
CA ASP A 141 0.45 17.67 10.76
C ASP A 141 -0.21 16.68 11.72
N GLN A 142 -0.78 15.60 11.15
CA GLN A 142 -1.38 14.51 11.89
C GLN A 142 -0.74 13.20 11.47
N SER A 143 -0.31 12.40 12.44
CA SER A 143 0.23 11.06 12.21
C SER A 143 -0.63 10.03 12.91
N ASN A 144 -1.13 9.06 12.15
CA ASN A 144 -1.91 7.94 12.63
C ASN A 144 -1.51 6.65 11.88
N LEU A 145 -0.22 6.49 11.63
CA LEU A 145 0.31 5.29 11.00
C LEU A 145 0.26 4.12 11.99
N ASP A 146 -0.43 3.05 11.62
CA ASP A 146 -0.66 1.89 12.47
C ASP A 146 0.46 0.85 12.31
N TYR A 147 1.48 0.97 13.13
CA TYR A 147 2.63 0.06 13.11
C TYR A 147 2.28 -1.37 13.54
N GLU A 148 1.27 -1.56 14.38
CA GLU A 148 0.82 -2.90 14.78
C GLU A 148 0.11 -3.60 13.62
N ALA A 149 -0.74 -2.88 12.88
CA ALA A 149 -1.35 -3.41 11.66
C ALA A 149 -0.31 -3.84 10.63
N ILE A 150 0.79 -3.08 10.48
CA ILE A 150 1.90 -3.44 9.57
C ILE A 150 2.62 -4.71 10.06
N LYS A 151 2.85 -4.85 11.36
CA LYS A 151 3.46 -6.07 11.94
C LYS A 151 2.59 -7.30 11.72
N GLU A 152 1.29 -7.19 11.97
CA GLU A 152 0.34 -8.29 11.74
C GLU A 152 0.29 -8.69 10.26
N PHE A 153 0.29 -7.72 9.37
CA PHE A 153 0.34 -7.94 7.93
C PHE A 153 1.61 -8.70 7.51
N ALA A 154 2.78 -8.28 7.99
CA ALA A 154 4.05 -8.97 7.74
C ALA A 154 4.03 -10.41 8.27
N SER A 155 3.51 -10.60 9.49
CA SER A 155 3.39 -11.93 10.11
C SER A 155 2.53 -12.89 9.28
N LYS A 156 1.41 -12.42 8.74
CA LYS A 156 0.55 -13.22 7.84
C LYS A 156 1.31 -13.67 6.58
N LEU A 157 2.05 -12.77 5.96
CA LEU A 157 2.84 -13.10 4.76
C LEU A 157 3.99 -14.06 5.07
N ASN A 158 4.68 -13.87 6.18
CA ASN A 158 5.76 -14.76 6.60
C ASN A 158 5.24 -16.18 6.92
N SER A 159 4.02 -16.30 7.45
CA SER A 159 3.42 -17.60 7.81
C SER A 159 3.02 -18.46 6.61
N ILE A 160 2.88 -17.91 5.41
CA ILE A 160 2.55 -18.68 4.19
C ILE A 160 3.59 -19.77 3.94
N LYS A 161 4.85 -19.54 4.28
CA LYS A 161 5.96 -20.47 4.09
C LYS A 161 6.04 -21.59 5.12
N SER A 162 5.48 -21.39 6.30
CA SER A 162 5.49 -22.41 7.35
C SER A 162 4.59 -23.61 7.03
N LEU A 163 3.78 -23.50 5.95
CA LEU A 163 2.81 -24.51 5.52
C LEU A 163 3.26 -25.37 4.34
N VAL A 164 4.49 -25.15 3.82
CA VAL A 164 5.05 -25.90 2.68
C VAL A 164 6.13 -26.89 3.14
#